data_24d736c533e3b5c6949bce3ae0612e5e
#
_entry.id   24d736c533e3b5c6949bce3ae0612e5e
#
_cell.length_a   1.000
_cell.length_b   1.000
_cell.length_c   1.000
_cell.angle_alpha   90.00
_cell.angle_beta   90.00
_cell.angle_gamma   90.00
#
_symmetry.space_group_name_H-M   'P 1'
#
loop_
_entity.id
_entity.type
_entity.pdbx_description
1 polymer ?
#
loop_
_entity_poly.entity_id
_entity_poly.type
_entity_poly.pdbx_seq_one_letter_code
_entity_poly.pdbx_strand_id
1 'polypeptide(L)'
;MLINQIRYKYTLQLPSLGRTHSLQRLLCPQYLSKKHLRFNVSQRLYVTRVNKSSNNSNDKTGKPRRPIFYYTAALLTLGCTTLYLTDNDFQRSLNHIYLSAKRSSIVGIATMRCFYHYKRLLSNPDYTDEDLSRCHKRCALITLHALERNGGIFIKLGQHIGAMSYLLPREWTDTMVPLQDQCPESSYEDIDSMFQEDLGVSIDEMFSEFANEPIGTASLAQVHVARLKGSGEKVAVKCQHPALKEFIPIDVLLTQTVFELMDAVFPEYPLTWLGDELQCSIYVELDFTKEAENAQRTSDFFAKYRGVTALRVPQVRDAYQRILIMEYVDGRRLDDLEYMDDNGISRSEVSSCLSHIFNSMIFTPGVGIHCDPHGGNLAIRKLNHSERTRSDRHNFEIILYDHGLYRYPETSRRVSYAKFWLALLDKDMDGMRKYAKEFANVTDDQFPLFAAAITGRSIETALNYDITKPRTQEEIDTMHRMFMENNLLTDLMSILSRIPRIVILILKTNDLTRFLDESLHNPLGPVRTFLIMTQYCARLVYRDALRVNDEQHRRWSFEWVVDYFKSWLLYQRRYNQLVFYDFVLWCRQGLARAFSVLSLRE
;
A
#
# COMPACT_ATOMS: atom_id res chain seq x y z
N MET A 1 25.02 -31.76 -3.56
CA MET A 1 26.32 -31.54 -4.22
C MET A 1 26.20 -30.72 -5.54
N LEU A 2 25.05 -30.72 -6.20
CA LEU A 2 24.82 -29.91 -7.41
C LEU A 2 24.54 -28.43 -7.14
N ILE A 3 24.01 -28.07 -5.98
CA ILE A 3 23.66 -26.68 -5.60
C ILE A 3 24.90 -25.79 -5.39
N ASN A 4 26.06 -26.39 -5.07
CA ASN A 4 27.30 -25.64 -4.87
C ASN A 4 28.12 -25.40 -6.16
N GLN A 5 27.77 -25.99 -7.29
CA GLN A 5 28.49 -25.78 -8.55
C GLN A 5 27.93 -24.62 -9.40
N ILE A 6 26.70 -24.20 -9.16
CA ILE A 6 26.08 -23.07 -9.91
C ILE A 6 26.53 -21.69 -9.38
N ARG A 7 27.05 -21.63 -8.14
CA ARG A 7 27.56 -20.40 -7.51
C ARG A 7 28.86 -19.82 -8.10
N TYR A 8 29.53 -20.53 -9.02
CA TYR A 8 30.89 -20.15 -9.47
C TYR A 8 31.00 -19.65 -10.91
N LYS A 9 29.92 -19.37 -11.63
CA LYS A 9 30.04 -19.02 -13.06
C LYS A 9 29.72 -17.57 -13.46
N TYR A 10 29.29 -16.69 -12.56
CA TYR A 10 29.09 -15.28 -12.88
C TYR A 10 29.62 -14.34 -11.78
N THR A 11 30.95 -14.39 -11.58
CA THR A 11 31.65 -13.29 -10.89
C THR A 11 32.30 -12.41 -11.95
N LEU A 12 31.56 -11.45 -12.45
CA LEU A 12 32.15 -10.31 -13.15
C LEU A 12 32.69 -9.36 -12.07
N GLN A 13 34.02 -9.25 -12.02
CA GLN A 13 34.73 -8.25 -11.25
C GLN A 13 34.33 -6.86 -11.73
N LEU A 14 33.66 -6.10 -10.87
CA LEU A 14 33.54 -4.64 -10.96
C LEU A 14 34.38 -4.01 -9.86
N PRO A 15 35.10 -2.93 -10.13
CA PRO A 15 36.00 -2.29 -9.16
C PRO A 15 35.20 -1.62 -8.03
N SER A 16 35.77 -1.67 -6.83
CA SER A 16 35.32 -1.04 -5.62
C SER A 16 35.11 0.47 -5.79
N LEU A 17 33.85 0.93 -5.81
CA LEU A 17 33.51 2.32 -5.59
C LEU A 17 32.41 2.38 -4.51
N GLY A 18 32.82 2.88 -3.35
CA GLY A 18 31.92 3.07 -2.22
C GLY A 18 30.83 4.09 -2.48
N ARG A 19 29.71 3.86 -1.82
CA ARG A 19 28.49 4.64 -1.62
C ARG A 19 27.24 4.06 -2.28
N THR A 20 26.56 3.24 -1.52
CA THR A 20 25.26 2.61 -1.81
C THR A 20 24.05 3.55 -1.53
N HIS A 21 24.11 4.82 -1.86
CA HIS A 21 22.99 5.76 -1.62
C HIS A 21 22.37 6.36 -2.90
N SER A 22 22.78 5.95 -4.10
CA SER A 22 22.40 6.68 -5.32
C SER A 22 21.38 6.00 -6.24
N LEU A 23 21.09 4.71 -6.10
CA LEU A 23 20.21 3.99 -7.04
C LEU A 23 18.72 4.07 -6.72
N GLN A 24 18.32 4.29 -5.46
CA GLN A 24 16.91 4.53 -5.12
C GLN A 24 16.39 5.91 -5.59
N ARG A 25 17.30 6.85 -5.91
CA ARG A 25 16.94 8.18 -6.42
C ARG A 25 16.59 8.19 -7.90
N LEU A 26 17.04 7.22 -8.68
CA LEU A 26 16.90 7.21 -10.15
C LEU A 26 15.58 6.61 -10.66
N LEU A 27 14.81 5.92 -9.83
CA LEU A 27 13.56 5.25 -10.21
C LEU A 27 12.28 5.99 -9.78
N CYS A 28 12.39 7.09 -9.03
CA CYS A 28 11.22 7.88 -8.63
C CYS A 28 11.15 9.19 -9.44
N PRO A 29 10.02 9.54 -10.06
CA PRO A 29 9.89 10.71 -10.95
C PRO A 29 10.26 12.07 -10.32
N GLN A 30 10.45 12.15 -9.00
CA GLN A 30 10.84 13.37 -8.29
C GLN A 30 12.23 13.92 -8.67
N TYR A 31 13.09 13.12 -9.34
CA TYR A 31 14.45 13.53 -9.74
C TYR A 31 14.62 13.84 -11.23
N LEU A 32 13.61 13.59 -12.03
CA LEU A 32 13.57 14.11 -13.39
C LEU A 32 13.01 15.54 -13.34
N SER A 33 13.91 16.51 -13.18
CA SER A 33 13.55 17.92 -13.28
C SER A 33 12.83 18.16 -14.61
N LYS A 34 11.72 18.90 -14.56
CA LYS A 34 10.83 19.29 -15.68
C LYS A 34 11.54 19.95 -16.89
N LYS A 35 12.86 19.77 -17.08
CA LYS A 35 13.63 20.54 -18.07
C LYS A 35 13.98 19.84 -19.37
N HIS A 36 13.77 18.55 -19.57
CA HIS A 36 14.14 17.93 -20.85
C HIS A 36 13.23 16.77 -21.26
N LEU A 37 12.00 17.06 -21.62
CA LEU A 37 11.20 16.24 -22.56
C LEU A 37 10.06 17.09 -23.14
N ARG A 38 10.44 18.21 -23.77
CA ARG A 38 9.59 18.76 -24.82
C ARG A 38 9.92 17.97 -26.08
N PHE A 39 9.15 16.94 -26.35
CA PHE A 39 9.05 16.41 -27.70
C PHE A 39 8.46 17.52 -28.58
N ASN A 40 9.30 18.15 -29.37
CA ASN A 40 8.90 19.05 -30.44
C ASN A 40 8.17 18.21 -31.51
N VAL A 41 6.86 18.00 -31.34
CA VAL A 41 5.98 17.61 -32.43
C VAL A 41 5.61 18.89 -33.18
N SER A 42 6.58 19.47 -33.87
CA SER A 42 6.33 20.39 -34.96
C SER A 42 6.82 19.75 -36.26
N GLN A 43 6.19 18.69 -36.69
CA GLN A 43 6.17 18.37 -38.10
C GLN A 43 5.13 19.26 -38.77
N ARG A 44 5.63 20.30 -39.41
CA ARG A 44 4.86 21.13 -40.34
C ARG A 44 4.23 20.23 -41.38
N LEU A 45 2.91 20.07 -41.30
CA LEU A 45 2.11 19.66 -42.44
C LEU A 45 2.25 20.77 -43.50
N TYR A 46 3.12 20.54 -44.48
CA TYR A 46 3.12 21.30 -45.71
C TYR A 46 1.84 20.95 -46.48
N VAL A 47 0.80 21.74 -46.28
CA VAL A 47 -0.34 21.79 -47.19
C VAL A 47 0.11 22.53 -48.43
N THR A 48 0.51 21.81 -49.45
CA THR A 48 0.69 22.36 -50.80
C THR A 48 -0.69 22.83 -51.29
N ARG A 49 -0.89 24.13 -51.26
CA ARG A 49 -1.96 24.82 -51.95
C ARG A 49 -1.72 24.62 -53.45
N VAL A 50 -2.45 23.69 -54.05
CA VAL A 50 -2.51 23.59 -55.51
C VAL A 50 -3.43 24.72 -56.00
N ASN A 51 -2.81 25.70 -56.66
CA ASN A 51 -3.52 26.74 -57.40
C ASN A 51 -4.34 26.10 -58.52
N LYS A 52 -5.65 26.29 -58.43
CA LYS A 52 -6.53 26.04 -59.56
C LYS A 52 -6.27 27.10 -60.64
N SER A 53 -5.57 26.77 -61.68
CA SER A 53 -5.68 27.46 -62.96
C SER A 53 -6.77 26.74 -63.78
N SER A 54 -7.75 27.50 -64.11
CA SER A 54 -8.81 27.09 -65.02
C SER A 54 -8.23 26.88 -66.43
N ASN A 55 -8.35 25.67 -66.95
CA ASN A 55 -8.41 25.46 -68.40
C ASN A 55 -9.44 24.35 -68.72
N ASN A 56 -10.49 24.77 -69.38
CA ASN A 56 -11.47 23.93 -70.05
C ASN A 56 -10.77 23.09 -71.13
N SER A 57 -10.82 21.78 -71.05
CA SER A 57 -10.89 20.90 -72.21
C SER A 57 -11.64 19.63 -71.82
N ASN A 58 -12.75 19.43 -72.53
CA ASN A 58 -13.55 18.21 -72.52
C ASN A 58 -12.69 17.02 -72.95
N ASP A 59 -12.45 16.06 -72.06
CA ASP A 59 -12.15 14.70 -72.45
C ASP A 59 -12.85 13.71 -71.53
N LYS A 60 -13.88 13.05 -72.04
CA LYS A 60 -14.65 12.01 -71.38
C LYS A 60 -14.00 10.66 -71.66
N THR A 61 -13.04 10.22 -70.79
CA THR A 61 -12.74 8.80 -70.59
C THR A 61 -12.13 8.59 -69.21
N GLY A 62 -12.97 8.68 -68.20
CA GLY A 62 -12.61 8.37 -66.83
C GLY A 62 -12.68 6.86 -66.59
N LYS A 63 -11.56 6.15 -66.70
CA LYS A 63 -11.42 4.81 -66.16
C LYS A 63 -11.41 4.89 -64.63
N PRO A 64 -12.15 4.04 -63.90
CA PRO A 64 -12.21 4.10 -62.45
C PRO A 64 -10.84 3.67 -61.84
N ARG A 65 -10.16 4.57 -61.14
CA ARG A 65 -8.96 4.30 -60.35
C ARG A 65 -9.20 3.42 -59.10
N ARG A 66 -10.36 2.79 -59.00
CA ARG A 66 -10.80 1.96 -57.88
C ARG A 66 -10.13 0.58 -57.72
N PRO A 67 -9.67 -0.15 -58.79
CA PRO A 67 -9.19 -1.51 -58.63
C PRO A 67 -7.80 -1.59 -57.93
N ILE A 68 -6.90 -0.62 -58.14
CA ILE A 68 -5.55 -0.68 -57.55
C ILE A 68 -5.58 -0.65 -56.02
N PHE A 69 -6.44 0.17 -55.41
CA PHE A 69 -6.61 0.23 -53.97
C PHE A 69 -7.12 -1.11 -53.36
N TYR A 70 -8.05 -1.77 -54.03
CA TYR A 70 -8.55 -3.06 -53.59
C TYR A 70 -7.52 -4.18 -53.75
N TYR A 71 -6.71 -4.18 -54.80
CA TYR A 71 -5.64 -5.15 -54.99
C TYR A 71 -4.48 -4.93 -53.99
N THR A 72 -4.11 -3.70 -53.72
CA THR A 72 -3.09 -3.40 -52.71
C THR A 72 -3.57 -3.74 -51.30
N ALA A 73 -4.83 -3.44 -50.95
CA ALA A 73 -5.43 -3.83 -49.68
C ALA A 73 -5.53 -5.36 -49.55
N ALA A 74 -5.91 -6.08 -50.62
CA ALA A 74 -5.98 -7.54 -50.62
C ALA A 74 -4.60 -8.19 -50.47
N LEU A 75 -3.58 -7.66 -51.15
CA LEU A 75 -2.19 -8.14 -51.04
C LEU A 75 -1.63 -7.88 -49.64
N LEU A 76 -1.92 -6.71 -49.04
CA LEU A 76 -1.52 -6.40 -47.66
C LEU A 76 -2.22 -7.32 -46.65
N THR A 77 -3.52 -7.55 -46.81
CA THR A 77 -4.23 -8.48 -45.91
C THR A 77 -3.74 -9.91 -46.08
N LEU A 78 -3.49 -10.38 -47.30
CA LEU A 78 -2.95 -11.71 -47.53
C LEU A 78 -1.55 -11.85 -46.94
N GLY A 79 -0.67 -10.85 -47.12
CA GLY A 79 0.67 -10.81 -46.55
C GLY A 79 0.64 -10.80 -45.01
N CYS A 80 -0.18 -9.96 -44.41
CA CYS A 80 -0.37 -9.94 -42.95
C CYS A 80 -0.94 -11.27 -42.42
N THR A 81 -1.91 -11.88 -43.14
CA THR A 81 -2.48 -13.18 -42.75
C THR A 81 -1.43 -14.28 -42.85
N THR A 82 -0.61 -14.29 -43.89
CA THR A 82 0.47 -15.28 -44.05
C THR A 82 1.51 -15.13 -42.95
N LEU A 83 1.96 -13.90 -42.63
CA LEU A 83 2.87 -13.62 -41.52
C LEU A 83 2.27 -14.02 -40.19
N TYR A 84 0.99 -13.75 -39.96
CA TYR A 84 0.28 -14.17 -38.74
C TYR A 84 0.25 -15.69 -38.55
N LEU A 85 0.16 -16.46 -39.64
CA LEU A 85 0.10 -17.92 -39.61
C LEU A 85 1.47 -18.60 -39.57
N THR A 86 2.54 -17.92 -39.96
CA THR A 86 3.88 -18.53 -40.12
C THR A 86 4.92 -17.97 -39.15
N ASP A 87 4.70 -16.77 -38.62
CA ASP A 87 5.67 -16.08 -37.75
C ASP A 87 5.06 -15.86 -36.36
N ASN A 88 5.55 -16.62 -35.38
CA ASN A 88 5.09 -16.55 -34.00
C ASN A 88 5.37 -15.19 -33.33
N ASP A 89 6.45 -14.51 -33.70
CA ASP A 89 6.81 -13.20 -33.15
C ASP A 89 5.88 -12.11 -33.69
N PHE A 90 5.53 -12.19 -34.97
CA PHE A 90 4.54 -11.31 -35.55
C PHE A 90 3.15 -11.52 -34.96
N GLN A 91 2.76 -12.77 -34.74
CA GLN A 91 1.50 -13.12 -34.05
C GLN A 91 1.45 -12.56 -32.63
N ARG A 92 2.51 -12.73 -31.84
CA ARG A 92 2.63 -12.16 -30.48
C ARG A 92 2.50 -10.64 -30.51
N SER A 93 3.21 -9.97 -31.44
CA SER A 93 3.19 -8.51 -31.57
C SER A 93 1.80 -7.98 -31.90
N LEU A 94 1.07 -8.63 -32.82
CA LEU A 94 -0.31 -8.25 -33.16
C LEU A 94 -1.27 -8.48 -32.00
N ASN A 95 -1.16 -9.61 -31.30
CA ASN A 95 -1.96 -9.90 -30.12
C ASN A 95 -1.70 -8.87 -29.02
N HIS A 96 -0.44 -8.51 -28.78
CA HIS A 96 -0.06 -7.45 -27.85
C HIS A 96 -0.72 -6.10 -28.20
N ILE A 97 -0.62 -5.67 -29.46
CA ILE A 97 -1.27 -4.44 -29.95
C ILE A 97 -2.78 -4.49 -29.76
N TYR A 98 -3.41 -5.61 -30.13
CA TYR A 98 -4.85 -5.79 -29.97
C TYR A 98 -5.28 -5.73 -28.49
N LEU A 99 -4.58 -6.44 -27.60
CA LEU A 99 -4.89 -6.45 -26.18
C LEU A 99 -4.64 -5.06 -25.56
N SER A 100 -3.56 -4.39 -25.94
CA SER A 100 -3.26 -3.02 -25.50
C SER A 100 -4.34 -2.03 -25.94
N ALA A 101 -4.79 -2.11 -27.18
CA ALA A 101 -5.89 -1.29 -27.69
C ALA A 101 -7.22 -1.60 -26.98
N LYS A 102 -7.51 -2.87 -26.72
CA LYS A 102 -8.69 -3.31 -25.95
C LYS A 102 -8.66 -2.75 -24.53
N ARG A 103 -7.53 -2.88 -23.80
CA ARG A 103 -7.34 -2.34 -22.45
C ARG A 103 -7.53 -0.82 -22.43
N SER A 104 -6.87 -0.12 -23.35
CA SER A 104 -6.99 1.34 -23.50
C SER A 104 -8.41 1.79 -23.79
N SER A 105 -9.15 1.06 -24.65
CA SER A 105 -10.53 1.39 -24.97
C SER A 105 -11.47 1.23 -23.78
N ILE A 106 -11.27 0.19 -22.96
CA ILE A 106 -12.07 -0.03 -21.74
C ILE A 106 -11.88 1.15 -20.77
N VAL A 107 -10.62 1.54 -20.49
CA VAL A 107 -10.32 2.68 -19.62
C VAL A 107 -10.89 3.98 -20.19
N GLY A 108 -10.64 4.26 -21.48
CA GLY A 108 -11.10 5.48 -22.14
C GLY A 108 -12.62 5.63 -22.12
N ILE A 109 -13.36 4.56 -22.45
CA ILE A 109 -14.82 4.57 -22.42
C ILE A 109 -15.35 4.77 -21.00
N ALA A 110 -14.78 4.09 -19.99
CA ALA A 110 -15.19 4.24 -18.60
C ALA A 110 -14.96 5.69 -18.11
N THR A 111 -13.77 6.24 -18.37
CA THR A 111 -13.42 7.62 -18.01
C THR A 111 -14.36 8.64 -18.66
N MET A 112 -14.60 8.53 -19.97
CA MET A 112 -15.52 9.44 -20.67
C MET A 112 -16.96 9.36 -20.14
N ARG A 113 -17.44 8.16 -19.80
CA ARG A 113 -18.79 7.98 -19.22
C ARG A 113 -18.87 8.62 -17.83
N CYS A 114 -17.87 8.42 -16.97
CA CYS A 114 -17.84 9.06 -15.66
C CYS A 114 -17.79 10.58 -15.78
N PHE A 115 -16.93 11.13 -16.64
CA PHE A 115 -16.86 12.57 -16.88
C PHE A 115 -18.17 13.15 -17.40
N TYR A 116 -18.83 12.45 -18.31
CA TYR A 116 -20.14 12.85 -18.80
C TYR A 116 -21.19 12.91 -17.68
N HIS A 117 -21.25 11.88 -16.80
CA HIS A 117 -22.21 11.86 -15.70
C HIS A 117 -21.95 12.99 -14.70
N TYR A 118 -20.71 13.20 -14.29
CA TYR A 118 -20.37 14.30 -13.38
C TYR A 118 -20.59 15.67 -14.00
N LYS A 119 -20.14 15.91 -15.23
CA LYS A 119 -20.37 17.22 -15.90
C LYS A 119 -21.84 17.51 -16.06
N ARG A 120 -22.65 16.51 -16.43
CA ARG A 120 -24.11 16.68 -16.56
C ARG A 120 -24.75 17.03 -15.22
N LEU A 121 -24.34 16.38 -14.13
CA LEU A 121 -24.85 16.64 -12.79
C LEU A 121 -24.46 18.05 -12.33
N LEU A 122 -23.17 18.36 -12.36
CA LEU A 122 -22.61 19.65 -11.90
C LEU A 122 -23.04 20.85 -12.77
N SER A 123 -23.58 20.62 -13.97
CA SER A 123 -24.17 21.66 -14.80
C SER A 123 -25.60 22.05 -14.38
N ASN A 124 -26.21 21.27 -13.49
CA ASN A 124 -27.51 21.61 -12.90
C ASN A 124 -27.27 22.28 -11.53
N PRO A 125 -27.57 23.57 -11.35
CA PRO A 125 -27.32 24.26 -10.07
C PRO A 125 -28.21 23.74 -8.91
N ASP A 126 -29.33 23.05 -9.24
CA ASP A 126 -30.31 22.55 -8.27
C ASP A 126 -30.11 21.06 -7.92
N TYR A 127 -28.92 20.48 -8.16
CA TYR A 127 -28.68 19.09 -7.77
C TYR A 127 -28.68 18.92 -6.26
N THR A 128 -29.22 17.81 -5.81
CA THR A 128 -29.26 17.41 -4.40
C THR A 128 -28.12 16.49 -4.03
N ASP A 129 -27.80 16.36 -2.73
CA ASP A 129 -26.80 15.41 -2.23
C ASP A 129 -27.15 13.96 -2.63
N GLU A 130 -28.45 13.66 -2.71
CA GLU A 130 -28.92 12.36 -3.16
C GLU A 130 -28.64 12.10 -4.65
N ASP A 131 -28.72 13.14 -5.49
CA ASP A 131 -28.32 13.08 -6.89
C ASP A 131 -26.82 12.87 -7.05
N LEU A 132 -26.01 13.53 -6.20
CA LEU A 132 -24.56 13.37 -6.16
C LEU A 132 -24.17 11.96 -5.72
N SER A 133 -24.77 11.43 -4.64
CA SER A 133 -24.55 10.06 -4.15
C SER A 133 -24.91 9.02 -5.24
N ARG A 134 -26.05 9.20 -5.91
CA ARG A 134 -26.43 8.35 -7.07
C ARG A 134 -25.41 8.41 -8.21
N CYS A 135 -24.87 9.59 -8.49
CA CYS A 135 -23.83 9.78 -9.50
C CYS A 135 -22.52 9.08 -9.09
N HIS A 136 -22.07 9.26 -7.82
CA HIS A 136 -20.92 8.56 -7.28
C HIS A 136 -21.07 7.04 -7.43
N LYS A 137 -22.19 6.47 -6.99
CA LYS A 137 -22.45 5.02 -7.09
C LYS A 137 -22.42 4.52 -8.52
N ARG A 138 -23.04 5.26 -9.45
CA ARG A 138 -23.03 4.91 -10.88
C ARG A 138 -21.62 4.93 -11.46
N CYS A 139 -20.84 5.98 -11.19
CA CYS A 139 -19.48 6.11 -11.69
C CYS A 139 -18.55 5.07 -11.06
N ALA A 140 -18.71 4.79 -9.76
CA ALA A 140 -17.97 3.73 -9.09
C ALA A 140 -18.21 2.34 -9.73
N LEU A 141 -19.45 2.00 -10.05
CA LEU A 141 -19.79 0.74 -10.75
C LEU A 141 -19.20 0.66 -12.16
N ILE A 142 -19.25 1.77 -12.93
CA ILE A 142 -18.61 1.83 -14.26
C ILE A 142 -17.12 1.58 -14.15
N THR A 143 -16.48 2.19 -13.14
CA THR A 143 -15.04 2.05 -12.87
C THR A 143 -14.72 0.64 -12.40
N LEU A 144 -15.47 0.07 -11.45
CA LEU A 144 -15.29 -1.30 -10.98
C LEU A 144 -15.23 -2.28 -12.15
N HIS A 145 -16.25 -2.27 -13.03
CA HIS A 145 -16.28 -3.16 -14.19
C HIS A 145 -15.10 -2.94 -15.16
N ALA A 146 -14.60 -1.71 -15.28
CA ALA A 146 -13.42 -1.45 -16.10
C ALA A 146 -12.14 -2.01 -15.47
N LEU A 147 -12.00 -1.90 -14.14
CA LEU A 147 -10.88 -2.44 -13.39
C LEU A 147 -10.86 -3.97 -13.43
N GLU A 148 -11.99 -4.63 -13.17
CA GLU A 148 -12.17 -6.08 -13.25
C GLU A 148 -11.80 -6.63 -14.64
N ARG A 149 -12.29 -5.99 -15.70
CA ARG A 149 -12.04 -6.44 -17.09
C ARG A 149 -10.59 -6.30 -17.53
N ASN A 150 -9.86 -5.35 -16.98
CA ASN A 150 -8.45 -5.14 -17.29
C ASN A 150 -7.52 -5.97 -16.39
N GLY A 151 -7.92 -6.25 -15.14
CA GLY A 151 -7.11 -7.03 -14.21
C GLY A 151 -5.77 -6.35 -13.82
N GLY A 152 -4.87 -7.12 -13.22
CA GLY A 152 -3.51 -6.67 -12.91
C GLY A 152 -3.45 -5.40 -12.05
N ILE A 153 -2.69 -4.39 -12.50
CA ILE A 153 -2.52 -3.15 -11.73
C ILE A 153 -3.82 -2.35 -11.56
N PHE A 154 -4.82 -2.55 -12.43
CA PHE A 154 -6.12 -1.91 -12.27
C PHE A 154 -6.90 -2.48 -11.07
N ILE A 155 -6.76 -3.78 -10.76
CA ILE A 155 -7.28 -4.35 -9.52
C ILE A 155 -6.61 -3.67 -8.31
N LYS A 156 -5.28 -3.53 -8.34
CA LYS A 156 -4.52 -2.86 -7.28
C LYS A 156 -4.97 -1.40 -7.09
N LEU A 157 -5.23 -0.68 -8.19
CA LEU A 157 -5.83 0.67 -8.15
C LEU A 157 -7.17 0.66 -7.41
N GLY A 158 -8.06 -0.28 -7.74
CA GLY A 158 -9.35 -0.41 -7.06
C GLY A 158 -9.21 -0.75 -5.57
N GLN A 159 -8.27 -1.64 -5.20
CA GLN A 159 -7.95 -1.94 -3.81
C GLN A 159 -7.49 -0.68 -3.05
N HIS A 160 -6.65 0.16 -3.66
CA HIS A 160 -6.24 1.44 -3.06
C HIS A 160 -7.42 2.40 -2.89
N ILE A 161 -8.31 2.50 -3.89
CA ILE A 161 -9.55 3.31 -3.80
C ILE A 161 -10.41 2.80 -2.64
N GLY A 162 -10.63 1.48 -2.54
CA GLY A 162 -11.40 0.85 -1.47
C GLY A 162 -10.82 1.09 -0.06
N ALA A 163 -9.49 1.20 0.06
CA ALA A 163 -8.83 1.48 1.33
C ALA A 163 -8.85 2.96 1.76
N MET A 164 -9.34 3.88 0.91
CA MET A 164 -9.33 5.33 1.18
C MET A 164 -10.67 5.84 1.72
N SER A 165 -11.25 5.14 2.69
CA SER A 165 -12.53 5.50 3.31
C SER A 165 -12.50 6.86 4.03
N TYR A 166 -11.32 7.34 4.40
CA TYR A 166 -11.11 8.66 4.99
C TYR A 166 -11.06 9.81 3.98
N LEU A 167 -10.95 9.49 2.68
CA LEU A 167 -10.74 10.47 1.60
C LEU A 167 -11.85 10.47 0.56
N LEU A 168 -12.39 9.30 0.22
CA LEU A 168 -13.34 9.13 -0.87
C LEU A 168 -14.75 8.86 -0.35
N PRO A 169 -15.80 9.26 -1.10
CA PRO A 169 -17.17 8.93 -0.76
C PRO A 169 -17.37 7.41 -0.59
N ARG A 170 -18.24 7.01 0.34
CA ARG A 170 -18.55 5.59 0.61
C ARG A 170 -18.98 4.82 -0.64
N GLU A 171 -19.72 5.48 -1.52
CA GLU A 171 -20.17 4.86 -2.78
C GLU A 171 -19.01 4.37 -3.64
N TRP A 172 -17.85 5.04 -3.58
CA TRP A 172 -16.63 4.61 -4.25
C TRP A 172 -15.94 3.49 -3.48
N THR A 173 -15.69 3.70 -2.19
CA THR A 173 -14.92 2.74 -1.38
C THR A 173 -15.64 1.41 -1.23
N ASP A 174 -16.94 1.44 -0.89
CA ASP A 174 -17.75 0.23 -0.71
C ASP A 174 -17.93 -0.54 -2.03
N THR A 175 -17.98 0.18 -3.17
CA THR A 175 -18.08 -0.46 -4.48
C THR A 175 -16.82 -1.22 -4.86
N MET A 176 -15.63 -0.80 -4.36
CA MET A 176 -14.35 -1.44 -4.67
C MET A 176 -13.99 -2.62 -3.74
N VAL A 177 -14.74 -2.85 -2.67
CA VAL A 177 -14.50 -3.96 -1.73
C VAL A 177 -14.32 -5.33 -2.41
N PRO A 178 -15.14 -5.72 -3.42
CA PRO A 178 -15.00 -7.03 -4.08
C PRO A 178 -13.61 -7.28 -4.69
N LEU A 179 -12.88 -6.23 -5.07
CA LEU A 179 -11.55 -6.35 -5.65
C LEU A 179 -10.48 -6.81 -4.63
N GLN A 180 -10.79 -6.83 -3.33
CA GLN A 180 -9.86 -7.30 -2.31
C GLN A 180 -9.70 -8.82 -2.31
N ASP A 181 -10.79 -9.55 -2.61
CA ASP A 181 -10.86 -11.01 -2.45
C ASP A 181 -11.05 -11.78 -3.78
N GLN A 182 -11.41 -11.10 -4.87
CA GLN A 182 -11.73 -11.74 -6.17
C GLN A 182 -10.76 -11.29 -7.26
N CYS A 183 -9.58 -11.90 -7.28
CA CYS A 183 -8.59 -11.65 -8.31
C CYS A 183 -8.54 -12.81 -9.33
N PRO A 184 -8.34 -12.52 -10.64
CA PRO A 184 -8.16 -13.56 -11.65
C PRO A 184 -6.93 -14.40 -11.39
N GLU A 185 -7.03 -15.72 -11.62
CA GLU A 185 -5.92 -16.66 -11.51
C GLU A 185 -5.19 -16.82 -12.84
N SER A 186 -3.89 -17.10 -12.78
CA SER A 186 -3.09 -17.54 -13.92
C SER A 186 -3.05 -19.06 -13.97
N SER A 187 -3.04 -19.65 -15.17
CA SER A 187 -2.97 -21.09 -15.34
C SER A 187 -1.63 -21.65 -14.89
N TYR A 188 -1.62 -22.96 -14.59
CA TYR A 188 -0.36 -23.68 -14.27
C TYR A 188 0.65 -23.57 -15.42
N GLU A 189 0.18 -23.69 -16.66
CA GLU A 189 1.03 -23.63 -17.86
C GLU A 189 1.69 -22.26 -18.03
N ASP A 190 0.97 -21.18 -17.73
CA ASP A 190 1.52 -19.82 -17.78
C ASP A 190 2.60 -19.63 -16.71
N ILE A 191 2.38 -20.18 -15.50
CA ILE A 191 3.36 -20.12 -14.41
C ILE A 191 4.59 -20.97 -14.73
N ASP A 192 4.42 -22.21 -15.23
CA ASP A 192 5.54 -23.05 -15.63
C ASP A 192 6.37 -22.38 -16.74
N SER A 193 5.70 -21.76 -17.72
CA SER A 193 6.37 -20.97 -18.74
C SER A 193 7.20 -19.82 -18.15
N MET A 194 6.70 -19.16 -17.10
CA MET A 194 7.43 -18.12 -16.37
C MET A 194 8.65 -18.69 -15.62
N PHE A 195 8.55 -19.87 -15.02
CA PHE A 195 9.69 -20.55 -14.40
C PHE A 195 10.78 -20.87 -15.43
N GLN A 196 10.38 -21.40 -16.58
CA GLN A 196 11.32 -21.67 -17.67
C GLN A 196 11.98 -20.39 -18.22
N GLU A 197 11.21 -19.29 -18.35
CA GLU A 197 11.73 -17.99 -18.82
C GLU A 197 12.74 -17.39 -17.83
N ASP A 198 12.42 -17.38 -16.55
CA ASP A 198 13.20 -16.65 -15.52
C ASP A 198 14.33 -17.49 -14.92
N LEU A 199 14.12 -18.79 -14.77
CA LEU A 199 15.03 -19.71 -14.07
C LEU A 199 15.68 -20.74 -14.99
N GLY A 200 15.14 -20.95 -16.18
CA GLY A 200 15.59 -21.99 -17.12
C GLY A 200 15.26 -23.42 -16.69
N VAL A 201 14.33 -23.58 -15.73
CA VAL A 201 13.88 -24.88 -15.20
C VAL A 201 12.35 -24.91 -15.12
N SER A 202 11.76 -26.08 -15.24
CA SER A 202 10.31 -26.28 -15.04
C SER A 202 9.96 -26.38 -13.55
N ILE A 203 8.67 -26.20 -13.25
CA ILE A 203 8.14 -26.41 -11.90
C ILE A 203 8.46 -27.84 -11.43
N ASP A 204 8.26 -28.83 -12.28
CA ASP A 204 8.51 -30.24 -11.96
C ASP A 204 10.00 -30.58 -11.72
N GLU A 205 10.92 -29.74 -12.16
CA GLU A 205 12.34 -29.90 -11.85
C GLU A 205 12.70 -29.39 -10.45
N MET A 206 12.04 -28.33 -9.96
CA MET A 206 12.28 -27.73 -8.64
C MET A 206 11.49 -28.40 -7.52
N PHE A 207 10.25 -28.78 -7.80
CA PHE A 207 9.32 -29.30 -6.78
C PHE A 207 8.98 -30.77 -7.04
N SER A 208 8.80 -31.54 -5.97
CA SER A 208 8.27 -32.89 -6.03
C SER A 208 6.75 -32.92 -6.09
N GLU A 209 6.12 -31.89 -5.53
CA GLU A 209 4.68 -31.63 -5.53
C GLU A 209 4.47 -30.13 -5.69
N PHE A 210 3.54 -29.74 -6.57
CA PHE A 210 3.11 -28.34 -6.74
C PHE A 210 1.59 -28.34 -6.90
N ALA A 211 0.88 -27.63 -6.02
CA ALA A 211 -0.57 -27.52 -6.09
C ALA A 211 -1.00 -26.73 -7.33
N ASN A 212 -1.85 -27.29 -8.18
CA ASN A 212 -2.35 -26.60 -9.37
C ASN A 212 -3.22 -25.40 -8.99
N GLU A 213 -4.06 -25.55 -7.95
CA GLU A 213 -4.89 -24.47 -7.44
C GLU A 213 -4.10 -23.64 -6.42
N PRO A 214 -4.12 -22.28 -6.53
CA PRO A 214 -3.49 -21.42 -5.55
C PRO A 214 -4.28 -21.43 -4.24
N ILE A 215 -3.58 -21.26 -3.11
CA ILE A 215 -4.19 -21.08 -1.79
C ILE A 215 -4.65 -19.63 -1.56
N GLY A 216 -4.23 -18.73 -2.42
CA GLY A 216 -4.63 -17.31 -2.40
C GLY A 216 -4.19 -16.60 -3.66
N THR A 217 -5.05 -15.72 -4.15
CA THR A 217 -4.82 -14.93 -5.36
C THR A 217 -4.95 -13.45 -5.03
N ALA A 218 -3.92 -12.67 -5.34
CA ALA A 218 -3.87 -11.23 -5.19
C ALA A 218 -3.84 -10.54 -6.56
N SER A 219 -3.88 -9.22 -6.58
CA SER A 219 -3.90 -8.43 -7.83
C SER A 219 -2.65 -8.59 -8.69
N LEU A 220 -1.50 -8.86 -8.10
CA LEU A 220 -0.21 -8.95 -8.78
C LEU A 220 0.40 -10.35 -8.76
N ALA A 221 -0.10 -11.24 -7.90
CA ALA A 221 0.50 -12.56 -7.66
C ALA A 221 -0.52 -13.56 -7.13
N GLN A 222 -0.17 -14.84 -7.24
CA GLN A 222 -0.86 -15.93 -6.59
C GLN A 222 0.13 -16.82 -5.82
N VAL A 223 -0.35 -17.51 -4.79
CA VAL A 223 0.46 -18.32 -3.89
C VAL A 223 0.05 -19.78 -4.00
N HIS A 224 1.01 -20.64 -4.29
CA HIS A 224 0.84 -22.08 -4.35
C HIS A 224 1.54 -22.78 -3.21
N VAL A 225 1.01 -23.94 -2.82
CA VAL A 225 1.70 -24.86 -1.91
C VAL A 225 2.52 -25.83 -2.73
N ALA A 226 3.78 -26.01 -2.33
CA ALA A 226 4.69 -26.92 -3.01
C ALA A 226 5.58 -27.68 -2.02
N ARG A 227 6.27 -28.73 -2.52
CA ARG A 227 7.34 -29.42 -1.78
C ARG A 227 8.63 -29.36 -2.57
N LEU A 228 9.68 -28.86 -1.93
CA LEU A 228 11.01 -28.79 -2.55
C LEU A 228 11.57 -30.19 -2.82
N LYS A 229 12.09 -30.40 -4.04
CA LYS A 229 12.87 -31.61 -4.34
C LYS A 229 14.14 -31.63 -3.49
N GLY A 230 14.49 -32.81 -2.98
CA GLY A 230 15.69 -33.03 -2.18
C GLY A 230 15.46 -32.91 -0.68
N SER A 231 14.85 -31.81 -0.18
CA SER A 231 14.54 -31.68 1.26
C SER A 231 13.16 -32.22 1.64
N GLY A 232 12.21 -32.28 0.70
CA GLY A 232 10.81 -32.61 0.97
C GLY A 232 10.08 -31.53 1.80
N GLU A 233 10.70 -30.38 2.02
CA GLU A 233 10.14 -29.29 2.82
C GLU A 233 8.90 -28.72 2.13
N LYS A 234 7.83 -28.51 2.91
CA LYS A 234 6.62 -27.83 2.44
C LYS A 234 6.85 -26.33 2.42
N VAL A 235 6.63 -25.72 1.26
CA VAL A 235 6.86 -24.29 1.01
C VAL A 235 5.62 -23.61 0.42
N ALA A 236 5.54 -22.31 0.59
CA ALA A 236 4.63 -21.43 -0.15
C ALA A 236 5.43 -20.76 -1.28
N VAL A 237 4.89 -20.81 -2.48
CA VAL A 237 5.50 -20.24 -3.68
C VAL A 237 4.61 -19.12 -4.19
N LYS A 238 5.06 -17.88 -4.01
CA LYS A 238 4.38 -16.67 -4.51
C LYS A 238 4.88 -16.40 -5.93
N CYS A 239 3.97 -16.46 -6.89
CA CYS A 239 4.25 -16.29 -8.32
C CYS A 239 3.54 -15.05 -8.84
N GLN A 240 4.23 -14.13 -9.53
CA GLN A 240 3.57 -13.04 -10.22
C GLN A 240 2.69 -13.56 -11.35
N HIS A 241 1.63 -12.83 -11.67
CA HIS A 241 0.86 -13.10 -12.89
C HIS A 241 1.72 -12.82 -14.12
N PRO A 242 1.99 -13.79 -14.99
CA PRO A 242 2.93 -13.64 -16.11
C PRO A 242 2.57 -12.48 -17.06
N ALA A 243 1.28 -12.22 -17.27
CA ALA A 243 0.78 -11.13 -18.10
C ALA A 243 1.16 -9.72 -17.62
N LEU A 244 1.54 -9.56 -16.35
CA LEU A 244 1.91 -8.25 -15.80
C LEU A 244 3.13 -7.65 -16.50
N LYS A 245 4.18 -8.44 -16.73
CA LYS A 245 5.43 -7.99 -17.37
C LYS A 245 5.16 -7.25 -18.68
N GLU A 246 4.18 -7.73 -19.44
CA GLU A 246 3.86 -7.24 -20.77
C GLU A 246 3.03 -5.95 -20.75
N PHE A 247 2.06 -5.83 -19.81
CA PHE A 247 1.07 -4.75 -19.84
C PHE A 247 1.33 -3.62 -18.85
N ILE A 248 2.21 -3.79 -17.86
CA ILE A 248 2.51 -2.75 -16.85
C ILE A 248 2.83 -1.39 -17.46
N PRO A 249 3.71 -1.25 -18.46
CA PRO A 249 4.08 0.07 -18.98
C PRO A 249 2.86 0.83 -19.53
N ILE A 250 1.99 0.14 -20.26
CA ILE A 250 0.80 0.79 -20.83
C ILE A 250 -0.27 1.05 -19.78
N ASP A 251 -0.46 0.15 -18.83
CA ASP A 251 -1.46 0.30 -17.77
C ASP A 251 -1.10 1.45 -16.82
N VAL A 252 0.18 1.61 -16.48
CA VAL A 252 0.69 2.76 -15.72
C VAL A 252 0.48 4.06 -16.47
N LEU A 253 0.82 4.09 -17.77
CA LEU A 253 0.59 5.27 -18.61
C LEU A 253 -0.90 5.64 -18.68
N LEU A 254 -1.78 4.66 -18.87
CA LEU A 254 -3.24 4.88 -18.89
C LEU A 254 -3.74 5.42 -17.56
N THR A 255 -3.31 4.84 -16.45
CA THR A 255 -3.68 5.30 -15.11
C THR A 255 -3.25 6.74 -14.88
N GLN A 256 -2.01 7.08 -15.21
CA GLN A 256 -1.46 8.43 -15.10
C GLN A 256 -2.25 9.42 -15.98
N THR A 257 -2.53 9.05 -17.23
CA THR A 257 -3.33 9.87 -18.16
C THR A 257 -4.74 10.13 -17.61
N VAL A 258 -5.38 9.15 -16.96
CA VAL A 258 -6.69 9.36 -16.34
C VAL A 258 -6.62 10.39 -15.21
N PHE A 259 -5.60 10.33 -14.33
CA PHE A 259 -5.45 11.32 -13.25
C PHE A 259 -5.12 12.72 -13.78
N GLU A 260 -4.29 12.83 -14.83
CA GLU A 260 -4.01 14.12 -15.50
C GLU A 260 -5.28 14.72 -16.14
N LEU A 261 -6.11 13.87 -16.78
CA LEU A 261 -7.40 14.30 -17.34
C LEU A 261 -8.39 14.71 -16.24
N MET A 262 -8.41 14.01 -15.10
CA MET A 262 -9.24 14.40 -13.95
C MET A 262 -8.86 15.78 -13.44
N ASP A 263 -7.56 16.04 -13.26
CA ASP A 263 -7.05 17.35 -12.81
C ASP A 263 -7.41 18.48 -13.80
N ALA A 264 -7.32 18.20 -15.11
CA ALA A 264 -7.69 19.16 -16.15
C ALA A 264 -9.21 19.44 -16.23
N VAL A 265 -10.05 18.45 -15.93
CA VAL A 265 -11.52 18.56 -16.03
C VAL A 265 -12.16 18.99 -14.71
N PHE A 266 -11.58 18.62 -13.59
CA PHE A 266 -12.03 18.88 -12.22
C PHE A 266 -10.86 19.38 -11.36
N PRO A 267 -10.35 20.61 -11.59
CA PRO A 267 -9.16 21.13 -10.89
C PRO A 267 -9.37 21.31 -9.37
N GLU A 268 -10.63 21.29 -8.92
CA GLU A 268 -10.99 21.34 -7.49
C GLU A 268 -10.63 20.03 -6.75
N TYR A 269 -10.37 18.92 -7.49
CA TYR A 269 -10.05 17.61 -6.93
C TYR A 269 -8.67 17.13 -7.41
N PRO A 270 -7.56 17.67 -6.86
CA PRO A 270 -6.21 17.36 -7.31
C PRO A 270 -5.79 15.95 -6.87
N LEU A 271 -6.06 14.93 -7.67
CA LEU A 271 -5.75 13.52 -7.40
C LEU A 271 -4.51 13.00 -8.13
N THR A 272 -3.75 13.85 -8.83
CA THR A 272 -2.53 13.46 -9.55
C THR A 272 -1.49 12.81 -8.63
N TRP A 273 -1.40 13.26 -7.37
CA TRP A 273 -0.53 12.66 -6.36
C TRP A 273 -0.84 11.19 -6.09
N LEU A 274 -2.12 10.79 -6.22
CA LEU A 274 -2.54 9.39 -6.04
C LEU A 274 -2.02 8.50 -7.17
N GLY A 275 -2.09 9.00 -8.42
CA GLY A 275 -1.51 8.31 -9.58
C GLY A 275 -0.01 8.09 -9.42
N ASP A 276 0.71 9.11 -8.97
CA ASP A 276 2.14 9.04 -8.70
C ASP A 276 2.48 8.03 -7.58
N GLU A 277 1.71 8.01 -6.48
CA GLU A 277 1.94 7.08 -5.37
C GLU A 277 1.68 5.64 -5.80
N LEU A 278 0.60 5.41 -6.56
CA LEU A 278 0.30 4.10 -7.13
C LEU A 278 1.44 3.61 -8.01
N GLN A 279 1.94 4.45 -8.91
CA GLN A 279 3.05 4.10 -9.78
C GLN A 279 4.30 3.71 -8.98
N CYS A 280 4.67 4.53 -7.99
CA CYS A 280 5.83 4.25 -7.13
C CYS A 280 5.66 2.95 -6.32
N SER A 281 4.46 2.65 -5.85
CA SER A 281 4.17 1.44 -5.07
C SER A 281 4.21 0.19 -5.94
N ILE A 282 3.58 0.23 -7.12
CA ILE A 282 3.52 -0.89 -8.06
C ILE A 282 4.93 -1.38 -8.44
N TYR A 283 5.85 -0.48 -8.86
CA TYR A 283 7.19 -0.88 -9.25
C TYR A 283 8.02 -1.47 -8.10
N VAL A 284 7.70 -1.14 -6.85
CA VAL A 284 8.35 -1.76 -5.69
C VAL A 284 7.79 -3.16 -5.44
N GLU A 285 6.47 -3.33 -5.54
CA GLU A 285 5.79 -4.61 -5.31
C GLU A 285 6.05 -5.66 -6.41
N LEU A 286 6.51 -5.22 -7.59
CA LEU A 286 6.87 -6.11 -8.71
C LEU A 286 8.24 -6.76 -8.58
N ASP A 287 9.01 -6.46 -7.56
CA ASP A 287 10.34 -7.02 -7.34
C ASP A 287 10.36 -7.81 -6.03
N PHE A 288 10.10 -9.12 -6.12
CA PHE A 288 10.07 -9.99 -4.95
C PHE A 288 11.42 -10.16 -4.25
N THR A 289 12.53 -9.78 -4.89
CA THR A 289 13.83 -9.76 -4.20
C THR A 289 13.83 -8.69 -3.09
N LYS A 290 13.14 -7.56 -3.31
CA LYS A 290 12.95 -6.52 -2.28
C LYS A 290 11.99 -6.96 -1.18
N GLU A 291 10.95 -7.71 -1.54
CA GLU A 291 10.04 -8.30 -0.56
C GLU A 291 10.80 -9.26 0.36
N ALA A 292 11.66 -10.11 -0.19
CA ALA A 292 12.53 -11.00 0.56
C ALA A 292 13.50 -10.26 1.50
N GLU A 293 14.13 -9.17 1.02
CA GLU A 293 15.00 -8.33 1.86
C GLU A 293 14.24 -7.70 3.03
N ASN A 294 13.02 -7.20 2.77
CA ASN A 294 12.16 -6.62 3.80
C ASN A 294 11.72 -7.69 4.83
N ALA A 295 11.33 -8.89 4.37
CA ALA A 295 10.97 -10.01 5.21
C ALA A 295 12.13 -10.41 6.14
N GLN A 296 13.33 -10.58 5.58
CA GLN A 296 14.51 -10.94 6.35
C GLN A 296 14.86 -9.86 7.39
N ARG A 297 14.86 -8.57 6.99
CA ARG A 297 15.14 -7.44 7.89
C ARG A 297 14.13 -7.36 9.03
N THR A 298 12.84 -7.59 8.72
CA THR A 298 11.76 -7.60 9.71
C THR A 298 11.93 -8.76 10.66
N SER A 299 12.21 -9.96 10.17
CA SER A 299 12.48 -11.16 10.97
C SER A 299 13.64 -10.93 11.94
N ASP A 300 14.78 -10.44 11.45
CA ASP A 300 15.98 -10.20 12.25
C ASP A 300 15.75 -9.14 13.35
N PHE A 301 14.98 -8.10 13.03
CA PHE A 301 14.63 -7.07 14.00
C PHE A 301 13.74 -7.63 15.10
N PHE A 302 12.65 -8.33 14.74
CA PHE A 302 11.66 -8.79 15.71
C PHE A 302 12.07 -10.06 16.46
N ALA A 303 13.08 -10.80 16.03
CA ALA A 303 13.61 -11.95 16.76
C ALA A 303 13.95 -11.60 18.22
N LYS A 304 14.45 -10.38 18.47
CA LYS A 304 14.79 -9.87 19.83
C LYS A 304 13.55 -9.49 20.66
N TYR A 305 12.42 -9.27 20.01
CA TYR A 305 11.17 -8.78 20.63
C TYR A 305 10.05 -9.81 20.60
N ARG A 306 10.36 -11.07 20.27
CA ARG A 306 9.38 -12.14 20.11
C ARG A 306 8.47 -12.31 21.33
N GLY A 307 9.04 -12.18 22.55
CA GLY A 307 8.27 -12.27 23.80
C GLY A 307 7.29 -11.11 24.03
N VAL A 308 7.32 -10.04 23.23
CA VAL A 308 6.45 -8.86 23.36
C VAL A 308 5.51 -8.76 22.16
N THR A 309 5.96 -9.21 21.00
CA THR A 309 5.24 -9.03 19.73
C THR A 309 4.58 -10.31 19.23
N ALA A 310 5.05 -11.47 19.69
CA ALA A 310 4.65 -12.78 19.16
C ALA A 310 4.73 -12.87 17.62
N LEU A 311 5.54 -12.01 16.97
CA LEU A 311 5.59 -11.93 15.51
C LEU A 311 6.37 -13.12 14.93
N ARG A 312 5.78 -13.73 13.91
CA ARG A 312 6.39 -14.71 13.02
C ARG A 312 6.44 -14.16 11.61
N VAL A 313 7.60 -14.14 10.99
CA VAL A 313 7.79 -13.89 9.56
C VAL A 313 8.19 -15.21 8.92
N PRO A 314 7.47 -15.73 7.89
CA PRO A 314 7.86 -16.92 7.16
C PRO A 314 9.27 -16.79 6.59
N GLN A 315 10.11 -17.82 6.76
CA GLN A 315 11.48 -17.75 6.29
C GLN A 315 11.54 -17.83 4.78
N VAL A 316 12.24 -16.87 4.15
CA VAL A 316 12.50 -16.92 2.72
C VAL A 316 13.52 -18.03 2.43
N ARG A 317 13.22 -18.88 1.45
CA ARG A 317 14.10 -19.96 0.96
C ARG A 317 14.89 -19.50 -0.25
N ASP A 318 14.18 -18.99 -1.25
CA ASP A 318 14.76 -18.40 -2.46
C ASP A 318 13.88 -17.22 -2.93
N ALA A 319 14.50 -16.24 -3.58
CA ALA A 319 13.81 -15.07 -4.11
C ALA A 319 14.38 -14.67 -5.47
N TYR A 320 13.48 -14.51 -6.42
CA TYR A 320 13.73 -14.04 -7.76
C TYR A 320 12.81 -12.84 -8.04
N GLN A 321 12.95 -12.19 -9.16
CA GLN A 321 12.17 -10.99 -9.44
C GLN A 321 10.65 -11.26 -9.44
N ARG A 322 10.20 -12.40 -10.00
CA ARG A 322 8.78 -12.75 -10.14
C ARG A 322 8.35 -13.97 -9.31
N ILE A 323 9.28 -14.62 -8.61
CA ILE A 323 9.02 -15.85 -7.86
C ILE A 323 9.66 -15.72 -6.48
N LEU A 324 8.86 -15.95 -5.43
CA LEU A 324 9.32 -15.95 -4.05
C LEU A 324 8.94 -17.28 -3.38
N ILE A 325 9.95 -18.00 -2.91
CA ILE A 325 9.79 -19.27 -2.23
C ILE A 325 10.03 -19.05 -0.75
N MET A 326 9.02 -19.35 0.07
CA MET A 326 9.08 -19.13 1.51
C MET A 326 8.53 -20.33 2.28
N GLU A 327 8.83 -20.38 3.55
CA GLU A 327 8.27 -21.35 4.49
C GLU A 327 6.73 -21.32 4.42
N TYR A 328 6.11 -22.51 4.36
CA TYR A 328 4.66 -22.60 4.51
C TYR A 328 4.30 -22.56 5.99
N VAL A 329 3.58 -21.53 6.39
CA VAL A 329 3.07 -21.39 7.76
C VAL A 329 1.55 -21.24 7.67
N ASP A 330 0.84 -22.19 8.26
CA ASP A 330 -0.62 -22.15 8.34
C ASP A 330 -1.07 -21.24 9.49
N GLY A 331 -2.15 -20.48 9.28
CA GLY A 331 -2.75 -19.63 10.29
C GLY A 331 -4.20 -19.30 9.97
N ARG A 332 -4.94 -18.88 10.99
CA ARG A 332 -6.31 -18.38 10.87
C ARG A 332 -6.33 -16.86 10.76
N ARG A 333 -7.38 -16.31 10.21
CA ARG A 333 -7.55 -14.85 10.10
C ARG A 333 -7.58 -14.22 11.49
N LEU A 334 -7.10 -12.99 11.60
CA LEU A 334 -7.13 -12.24 12.88
C LEU A 334 -8.54 -11.86 13.35
N ASP A 335 -9.54 -11.88 12.47
CA ASP A 335 -10.94 -11.61 12.77
C ASP A 335 -11.74 -12.89 13.09
N ASP A 336 -11.09 -14.07 13.09
CA ASP A 336 -11.67 -15.35 13.54
C ASP A 336 -11.66 -15.40 15.09
N LEU A 337 -12.64 -14.72 15.67
CA LEU A 337 -12.75 -14.59 17.13
C LEU A 337 -13.12 -15.92 17.79
N GLU A 338 -13.88 -16.79 17.11
CA GLU A 338 -14.26 -18.11 17.59
C GLU A 338 -13.01 -18.99 17.74
N TYR A 339 -12.15 -19.00 16.73
CA TYR A 339 -10.85 -19.70 16.83
C TYR A 339 -10.01 -19.22 18.01
N MET A 340 -9.97 -17.90 18.28
CA MET A 340 -9.22 -17.37 19.43
C MET A 340 -9.79 -17.87 20.75
N ASP A 341 -11.11 -17.81 20.91
CA ASP A 341 -11.79 -18.20 22.14
C ASP A 341 -11.63 -19.70 22.40
N ASP A 342 -11.83 -20.56 21.39
CA ASP A 342 -11.66 -22.02 21.46
C ASP A 342 -10.24 -22.44 21.82
N ASN A 343 -9.25 -21.66 21.41
CA ASN A 343 -7.85 -21.94 21.67
C ASN A 343 -7.28 -21.20 22.89
N GLY A 344 -8.12 -20.49 23.65
CA GLY A 344 -7.72 -19.72 24.83
C GLY A 344 -6.71 -18.61 24.51
N ILE A 345 -6.82 -17.99 23.31
CA ILE A 345 -5.98 -16.88 22.88
C ILE A 345 -6.63 -15.58 23.36
N SER A 346 -5.90 -14.79 24.14
CA SER A 346 -6.39 -13.55 24.69
C SER A 346 -6.41 -12.44 23.63
N ARG A 347 -7.60 -11.99 23.21
CA ARG A 347 -7.79 -10.88 22.26
C ARG A 347 -7.06 -9.60 22.71
N SER A 348 -7.02 -9.33 24.02
CA SER A 348 -6.31 -8.20 24.61
C SER A 348 -4.77 -8.33 24.47
N GLU A 349 -4.24 -9.56 24.52
CA GLU A 349 -2.81 -9.79 24.26
C GLU A 349 -2.48 -9.67 22.78
N VAL A 350 -3.35 -10.17 21.89
CA VAL A 350 -3.21 -10.00 20.43
C VAL A 350 -3.19 -8.51 20.06
N SER A 351 -4.16 -7.72 20.57
CA SER A 351 -4.21 -6.26 20.40
C SER A 351 -2.91 -5.58 20.86
N SER A 352 -2.39 -5.97 22.04
CA SER A 352 -1.11 -5.44 22.54
C SER A 352 0.06 -5.81 21.64
N CYS A 353 0.14 -7.06 21.18
CA CYS A 353 1.21 -7.51 20.27
C CYS A 353 1.19 -6.75 18.94
N LEU A 354 0.00 -6.59 18.32
CA LEU A 354 -0.16 -5.78 17.10
C LEU A 354 0.30 -4.34 17.32
N SER A 355 -0.10 -3.73 18.44
CA SER A 355 0.34 -2.38 18.80
C SER A 355 1.86 -2.30 18.93
N HIS A 356 2.51 -3.27 19.58
CA HIS A 356 3.97 -3.32 19.67
C HIS A 356 4.66 -3.52 18.32
N ILE A 357 4.11 -4.37 17.43
CA ILE A 357 4.64 -4.60 16.09
C ILE A 357 4.64 -3.29 15.29
N PHE A 358 3.49 -2.67 15.11
CA PHE A 358 3.37 -1.51 14.22
C PHE A 358 3.99 -0.24 14.79
N ASN A 359 3.91 -0.02 16.12
CA ASN A 359 4.62 1.10 16.74
C ASN A 359 6.15 0.92 16.69
N SER A 360 6.67 -0.32 16.78
CA SER A 360 8.10 -0.57 16.53
C SER A 360 8.49 -0.16 15.10
N MET A 361 7.68 -0.51 14.10
CA MET A 361 7.94 -0.17 12.70
C MET A 361 7.89 1.35 12.46
N ILE A 362 6.92 2.05 13.07
CA ILE A 362 6.74 3.50 12.89
C ILE A 362 7.84 4.28 13.60
N PHE A 363 8.12 3.96 14.88
CA PHE A 363 8.95 4.80 15.75
C PHE A 363 10.39 4.33 15.93
N THR A 364 10.74 3.12 15.47
CA THR A 364 12.12 2.63 15.60
C THR A 364 12.85 2.71 14.26
N PRO A 365 13.98 3.40 14.17
CA PRO A 365 14.81 3.41 12.97
C PRO A 365 15.32 2.01 12.62
N GLY A 366 15.43 1.73 11.32
CA GLY A 366 16.06 0.52 10.80
C GLY A 366 15.12 -0.58 10.35
N VAL A 367 13.92 -0.71 10.94
CA VAL A 367 12.97 -1.77 10.53
C VAL A 367 12.09 -1.38 9.35
N GLY A 368 11.81 -0.10 9.17
CA GLY A 368 10.88 0.37 8.14
C GLY A 368 9.41 0.27 8.56
N ILE A 369 8.55 1.05 7.89
CA ILE A 369 7.11 1.03 8.09
C ILE A 369 6.50 0.10 7.06
N HIS A 370 5.74 -0.89 7.50
CA HIS A 370 4.87 -1.66 6.63
C HIS A 370 3.67 -0.80 6.22
N CYS A 371 3.54 -0.52 4.93
CA CYS A 371 2.57 0.45 4.44
C CYS A 371 1.23 -0.18 4.00
N ASP A 372 1.09 -1.50 4.11
CA ASP A 372 -0.14 -2.22 3.73
C ASP A 372 -0.51 -3.36 4.70
N PRO A 373 -0.65 -3.10 6.03
CA PRO A 373 -0.91 -4.13 7.03
C PRO A 373 -2.41 -4.50 7.10
N HIS A 374 -3.01 -4.86 5.97
CA HIS A 374 -4.42 -5.29 5.96
C HIS A 374 -4.59 -6.70 6.53
N GLY A 375 -5.82 -7.04 6.96
CA GLY A 375 -6.13 -8.30 7.64
C GLY A 375 -5.82 -9.56 6.82
N GLY A 376 -5.78 -9.46 5.48
CA GLY A 376 -5.39 -10.58 4.60
C GLY A 376 -3.89 -10.92 4.66
N ASN A 377 -3.04 -9.97 5.10
CA ASN A 377 -1.60 -10.18 5.24
C ASN A 377 -1.20 -10.69 6.63
N LEU A 378 -2.17 -10.81 7.53
CA LEU A 378 -1.96 -11.20 8.92
C LEU A 378 -2.77 -12.44 9.26
N ALA A 379 -2.14 -13.37 9.98
CA ALA A 379 -2.82 -14.51 10.53
C ALA A 379 -2.40 -14.77 11.98
N ILE A 380 -3.18 -15.60 12.67
CA ILE A 380 -2.90 -16.03 14.02
C ILE A 380 -2.86 -17.54 14.10
N ARG A 381 -1.91 -18.09 14.86
CA ARG A 381 -1.77 -19.52 15.10
C ARG A 381 -1.52 -19.78 16.58
N LYS A 382 -2.20 -20.78 17.13
CA LYS A 382 -1.89 -21.31 18.46
C LYS A 382 -0.53 -22.01 18.45
N LEU A 383 0.29 -21.76 19.44
CA LEU A 383 1.53 -22.49 19.69
C LEU A 383 1.28 -23.66 20.66
N ASN A 384 1.61 -24.88 20.24
CA ASN A 384 1.61 -26.05 21.10
C ASN A 384 2.76 -25.96 22.11
N HIS A 385 2.65 -26.67 23.24
CA HIS A 385 3.70 -26.66 24.28
C HIS A 385 5.08 -27.06 23.75
N SER A 386 5.14 -27.95 22.77
CA SER A 386 6.39 -28.43 22.13
C SER A 386 7.04 -27.39 21.21
N GLU A 387 6.25 -26.47 20.67
CA GLU A 387 6.72 -25.42 19.75
C GLU A 387 7.18 -24.15 20.50
N ARG A 388 6.78 -24.00 21.77
CA ARG A 388 7.10 -22.82 22.57
C ARG A 388 8.56 -22.86 23.04
N THR A 389 9.26 -21.77 22.80
CA THR A 389 10.59 -21.51 23.32
C THR A 389 10.53 -20.73 24.65
N ARG A 390 11.65 -20.62 25.36
CA ARG A 390 11.73 -19.82 26.58
C ARG A 390 11.45 -18.32 26.36
N SER A 391 11.57 -17.85 25.13
CA SER A 391 11.30 -16.47 24.74
C SER A 391 9.82 -16.20 24.46
N ASP A 392 9.02 -17.25 24.24
CA ASP A 392 7.59 -17.10 23.91
C ASP A 392 6.78 -16.91 25.20
N ARG A 393 6.27 -15.70 25.40
CA ARG A 393 5.38 -15.37 26.52
C ARG A 393 3.93 -15.71 26.27
N HIS A 394 3.54 -15.73 24.98
CA HIS A 394 2.18 -15.94 24.53
C HIS A 394 1.97 -17.38 24.08
N ASN A 395 0.72 -17.86 24.09
CA ASN A 395 0.33 -19.18 23.59
C ASN A 395 -0.02 -19.16 22.09
N PHE A 396 0.33 -18.08 21.39
CA PHE A 396 0.08 -17.85 19.98
C PHE A 396 1.25 -17.15 19.32
N GLU A 397 1.26 -17.16 18.00
CA GLU A 397 2.09 -16.28 17.17
C GLU A 397 1.22 -15.56 16.14
N ILE A 398 1.60 -14.33 15.82
CA ILE A 398 1.02 -13.48 14.77
C ILE A 398 1.92 -13.64 13.54
N ILE A 399 1.36 -14.11 12.44
CA ILE A 399 2.09 -14.35 11.20
C ILE A 399 1.89 -13.15 10.28
N LEU A 400 2.96 -12.57 9.77
CA LEU A 400 2.93 -11.53 8.75
C LEU A 400 3.48 -12.13 7.44
N TYR A 401 2.61 -12.29 6.43
CA TYR A 401 2.93 -12.99 5.19
C TYR A 401 3.57 -12.10 4.13
N ASP A 402 3.05 -10.89 3.94
CA ASP A 402 3.45 -9.98 2.85
C ASP A 402 4.45 -8.93 3.35
N HIS A 403 5.51 -8.70 2.58
CA HIS A 403 6.54 -7.71 2.86
C HIS A 403 6.85 -6.82 1.64
N GLY A 404 5.91 -6.72 0.69
CA GLY A 404 6.11 -6.02 -0.58
C GLY A 404 6.30 -4.51 -0.44
N LEU A 405 5.56 -3.86 0.47
CA LEU A 405 5.55 -2.40 0.56
C LEU A 405 6.09 -1.88 1.89
N TYR A 406 7.37 -1.48 1.89
CA TYR A 406 8.02 -0.84 3.03
C TYR A 406 8.55 0.54 2.67
N ARG A 407 8.49 1.46 3.66
CA ARG A 407 9.07 2.80 3.56
C ARG A 407 9.93 3.11 4.78
N TYR A 408 10.96 3.90 4.56
CA TYR A 408 11.94 4.26 5.58
C TYR A 408 11.96 5.77 5.78
N PRO A 409 11.08 6.33 6.64
CA PRO A 409 11.04 7.77 6.90
C PRO A 409 12.32 8.23 7.59
N GLU A 410 12.70 9.47 7.32
CA GLU A 410 13.82 10.14 8.00
C GLU A 410 13.57 10.22 9.50
N THR A 411 14.65 10.11 10.29
CA THR A 411 14.58 10.17 11.75
C THR A 411 13.96 11.48 12.24
N SER A 412 14.27 12.60 11.60
CA SER A 412 13.69 13.92 11.90
C SER A 412 12.16 13.91 11.86
N ARG A 413 11.58 13.32 10.80
CA ARG A 413 10.12 13.22 10.65
C ARG A 413 9.50 12.30 11.69
N ARG A 414 10.15 11.15 11.99
CA ARG A 414 9.69 10.24 13.06
C ARG A 414 9.68 10.95 14.43
N VAL A 415 10.69 11.77 14.70
CA VAL A 415 10.81 12.54 15.95
C VAL A 415 9.71 13.61 16.03
N SER A 416 9.47 14.38 14.96
CA SER A 416 8.40 15.38 14.96
C SER A 416 7.02 14.72 15.10
N TYR A 417 6.81 13.55 14.47
CA TYR A 417 5.60 12.76 14.63
C TYR A 417 5.42 12.27 16.09
N ALA A 418 6.48 11.76 16.70
CA ALA A 418 6.46 11.36 18.10
C ALA A 418 6.17 12.54 19.05
N LYS A 419 6.79 13.71 18.79
CA LYS A 419 6.55 14.94 19.56
C LYS A 419 5.10 15.43 19.41
N PHE A 420 4.48 15.29 18.23
CA PHE A 420 3.08 15.59 18.02
C PHE A 420 2.17 14.76 18.97
N TRP A 421 2.37 13.44 19.02
CA TRP A 421 1.58 12.57 19.91
C TRP A 421 1.82 12.84 21.39
N LEU A 422 3.05 13.21 21.77
CA LEU A 422 3.36 13.59 23.15
C LEU A 422 2.74 14.94 23.54
N ALA A 423 2.72 15.90 22.61
CA ALA A 423 2.03 17.18 22.80
C ALA A 423 0.51 16.98 22.98
N LEU A 424 -0.09 16.06 22.20
CA LEU A 424 -1.49 15.67 22.37
C LEU A 424 -1.75 15.03 23.76
N LEU A 425 -0.87 14.16 24.24
CA LEU A 425 -0.96 13.59 25.59
C LEU A 425 -0.87 14.66 26.68
N ASP A 426 0.02 15.65 26.48
CA ASP A 426 0.25 16.75 27.42
C ASP A 426 -0.82 17.86 27.32
N LYS A 427 -1.75 17.76 26.37
CA LYS A 427 -2.75 18.78 26.02
C LYS A 427 -2.11 20.12 25.62
N ASP A 428 -0.94 20.05 24.96
CA ASP A 428 -0.19 21.19 24.45
C ASP A 428 -0.60 21.48 23.00
N MET A 429 -1.55 22.39 22.81
CA MET A 429 -2.06 22.77 21.50
C MET A 429 -1.00 23.44 20.62
N ASP A 430 -0.16 24.27 21.21
CA ASP A 430 0.89 24.98 20.47
C ASP A 430 1.98 24.02 20.00
N GLY A 431 2.34 23.06 20.86
CA GLY A 431 3.21 21.96 20.51
C GLY A 431 2.65 21.10 19.38
N MET A 432 1.36 20.75 19.43
CA MET A 432 0.69 19.99 18.37
C MET A 432 0.75 20.73 17.02
N ARG A 433 0.42 22.03 16.98
CA ARG A 433 0.50 22.85 15.75
C ARG A 433 1.93 22.91 15.21
N LYS A 434 2.89 23.17 16.08
CA LYS A 434 4.32 23.22 15.72
C LYS A 434 4.76 21.91 15.07
N TYR A 435 4.49 20.77 15.70
CA TYR A 435 4.97 19.47 15.23
C TYR A 435 4.17 18.96 14.02
N ALA A 436 2.88 19.31 13.89
CA ALA A 436 2.11 19.06 12.67
C ALA A 436 2.73 19.78 11.45
N LYS A 437 3.15 21.03 11.64
CA LYS A 437 3.86 21.79 10.60
C LYS A 437 5.20 21.16 10.23
N GLU A 438 6.01 20.74 11.22
CA GLU A 438 7.31 20.09 10.99
C GLU A 438 7.17 18.72 10.30
N PHE A 439 6.20 17.92 10.73
CA PHE A 439 5.99 16.56 10.24
C PHE A 439 5.31 16.52 8.87
N ALA A 440 4.24 17.31 8.70
CA ALA A 440 3.31 17.21 7.58
C ALA A 440 3.22 18.48 6.71
N ASN A 441 3.94 19.55 7.00
CA ASN A 441 3.86 20.85 6.31
C ASN A 441 2.46 21.48 6.37
N VAL A 442 1.68 21.21 7.41
CA VAL A 442 0.32 21.69 7.60
C VAL A 442 0.33 23.12 8.12
N THR A 443 -0.52 23.97 7.59
CA THR A 443 -0.71 25.36 8.04
C THR A 443 -1.67 25.43 9.23
N ASP A 444 -1.72 26.57 9.94
CA ASP A 444 -2.54 26.71 11.15
C ASP A 444 -4.04 26.62 10.88
N ASP A 445 -4.50 27.06 9.72
CA ASP A 445 -5.88 26.93 9.24
C ASP A 445 -6.25 25.47 8.89
N GLN A 446 -5.30 24.69 8.41
CA GLN A 446 -5.47 23.27 8.05
C GLN A 446 -5.33 22.33 9.25
N PHE A 447 -4.75 22.82 10.35
CA PHE A 447 -4.43 21.99 11.52
C PHE A 447 -5.65 21.26 12.12
N PRO A 448 -6.85 21.85 12.31
CA PRO A 448 -7.99 21.15 12.87
C PRO A 448 -8.40 19.91 12.05
N LEU A 449 -8.46 20.06 10.73
CA LEU A 449 -8.80 18.98 9.81
C LEU A 449 -7.71 17.89 9.77
N PHE A 450 -6.44 18.29 9.80
CA PHE A 450 -5.32 17.36 9.90
C PHE A 450 -5.32 16.59 11.23
N ALA A 451 -5.59 17.27 12.36
CA ALA A 451 -5.69 16.63 13.67
C ALA A 451 -6.82 15.60 13.71
N ALA A 452 -7.98 15.90 13.11
CA ALA A 452 -9.07 14.96 12.95
C ALA A 452 -8.67 13.74 12.11
N ALA A 453 -8.03 13.96 10.96
CA ALA A 453 -7.59 12.90 10.07
C ALA A 453 -6.57 11.95 10.74
N ILE A 454 -5.55 12.49 11.44
CA ILE A 454 -4.49 11.69 12.05
C ILE A 454 -4.97 10.92 13.29
N THR A 455 -5.88 11.51 14.07
CA THR A 455 -6.47 10.83 15.24
C THR A 455 -7.61 9.90 14.86
N GLY A 456 -8.20 10.07 13.67
CA GLY A 456 -9.40 9.36 13.21
C GLY A 456 -10.63 9.69 14.09
N ARG A 457 -10.71 10.91 14.62
CA ARG A 457 -11.76 11.40 15.49
C ARG A 457 -12.42 12.63 14.88
N SER A 458 -13.60 13.01 15.37
CA SER A 458 -14.19 14.30 14.99
C SER A 458 -13.24 15.45 15.33
N ILE A 459 -13.35 16.58 14.62
CA ILE A 459 -12.52 17.77 14.87
C ILE A 459 -12.63 18.19 16.35
N GLU A 460 -13.85 18.19 16.88
CA GLU A 460 -14.11 18.53 18.28
C GLU A 460 -13.42 17.57 19.25
N THR A 461 -13.56 16.27 19.04
CA THR A 461 -12.93 15.24 19.89
C THR A 461 -11.40 15.29 19.81
N ALA A 462 -10.85 15.50 18.61
CA ALA A 462 -9.42 15.62 18.40
C ALA A 462 -8.81 16.83 19.12
N LEU A 463 -9.52 17.97 19.10
CA LEU A 463 -9.08 19.20 19.75
C LEU A 463 -9.34 19.20 21.28
N ASN A 464 -10.36 18.45 21.75
CA ASN A 464 -10.64 18.28 23.17
C ASN A 464 -9.83 17.16 23.84
N TYR A 465 -8.91 16.52 23.11
CA TYR A 465 -7.99 15.48 23.60
C TYR A 465 -8.66 14.19 24.09
N ASP A 466 -9.92 13.93 23.75
CA ASP A 466 -10.68 12.76 24.19
C ASP A 466 -10.59 11.59 23.22
N ILE A 467 -9.35 11.21 22.89
CA ILE A 467 -9.04 10.16 21.90
C ILE A 467 -9.02 8.75 22.50
N THR A 468 -9.12 8.62 23.82
CA THR A 468 -9.00 7.33 24.53
C THR A 468 -10.30 6.54 24.57
N LYS A 469 -11.44 7.16 24.29
CA LYS A 469 -12.72 6.47 24.22
C LYS A 469 -12.89 5.73 22.90
N PRO A 470 -13.57 4.58 22.87
CA PRO A 470 -13.95 3.92 21.63
C PRO A 470 -14.75 4.87 20.72
N ARG A 471 -14.55 4.77 19.41
CA ARG A 471 -15.39 5.51 18.45
C ARG A 471 -16.81 4.99 18.49
N THR A 472 -17.77 5.90 18.52
CA THR A 472 -19.18 5.53 18.37
C THR A 472 -19.58 5.59 16.89
N GLN A 473 -20.59 4.78 16.50
CA GLN A 473 -21.11 4.82 15.14
C GLN A 473 -21.65 6.21 14.80
N GLU A 474 -22.26 6.89 15.78
CA GLU A 474 -22.76 8.25 15.64
C GLU A 474 -21.63 9.28 15.34
N GLU A 475 -20.46 9.11 16.00
CA GLU A 475 -19.28 9.95 15.71
C GLU A 475 -18.79 9.73 14.28
N ILE A 476 -18.72 8.48 13.83
CA ILE A 476 -18.32 8.12 12.47
C ILE A 476 -19.29 8.73 11.44
N ASP A 477 -20.59 8.59 11.66
CA ASP A 477 -21.62 9.11 10.77
C ASP A 477 -21.66 10.65 10.76
N THR A 478 -21.38 11.28 11.90
CA THR A 478 -21.25 12.73 12.01
C THR A 478 -20.02 13.25 11.29
N MET A 479 -18.88 12.57 11.43
CA MET A 479 -17.67 12.90 10.65
C MET A 479 -17.95 12.83 9.15
N HIS A 480 -18.58 11.76 8.67
CA HIS A 480 -18.96 11.62 7.27
C HIS A 480 -19.86 12.76 6.79
N ARG A 481 -20.89 13.10 7.54
CA ARG A 481 -21.78 14.22 7.19
C ARG A 481 -21.02 15.55 7.12
N MET A 482 -20.19 15.86 8.13
CA MET A 482 -19.39 17.08 8.13
C MET A 482 -18.46 17.19 6.94
N PHE A 483 -17.84 16.08 6.50
CA PHE A 483 -16.99 16.06 5.32
C PHE A 483 -17.75 16.34 4.03
N MET A 484 -19.00 15.88 3.93
CA MET A 484 -19.82 16.07 2.73
C MET A 484 -20.51 17.45 2.68
N GLU A 485 -21.01 17.95 3.82
CA GLU A 485 -21.82 19.18 3.87
C GLU A 485 -21.02 20.48 3.76
N ASN A 486 -19.73 20.50 4.14
CA ASN A 486 -18.97 21.75 4.32
C ASN A 486 -17.81 21.96 3.31
N ASN A 487 -17.80 21.27 2.16
CA ASN A 487 -16.66 21.27 1.22
C ASN A 487 -15.32 20.84 1.89
N LEU A 488 -15.37 20.28 3.10
CA LEU A 488 -14.18 19.82 3.84
C LEU A 488 -13.42 18.74 3.08
N LEU A 489 -14.11 18.01 2.19
CA LEU A 489 -13.49 17.04 1.31
C LEU A 489 -12.49 17.70 0.36
N THR A 490 -12.85 18.84 -0.25
CA THR A 490 -11.97 19.62 -1.13
C THR A 490 -10.77 20.18 -0.36
N ASP A 491 -11.01 20.67 0.86
CA ASP A 491 -9.95 21.14 1.75
C ASP A 491 -9.01 20.02 2.15
N LEU A 492 -9.55 18.84 2.51
CA LEU A 492 -8.76 17.66 2.83
C LEU A 492 -7.93 17.20 1.61
N MET A 493 -8.51 17.16 0.42
CA MET A 493 -7.77 16.84 -0.81
C MET A 493 -6.66 17.85 -1.09
N SER A 494 -6.91 19.13 -0.87
CA SER A 494 -5.89 20.18 -0.98
C SER A 494 -4.77 20.00 0.03
N ILE A 495 -5.09 19.63 1.27
CA ILE A 495 -4.10 19.32 2.30
C ILE A 495 -3.27 18.10 1.87
N LEU A 496 -3.92 16.98 1.51
CA LEU A 496 -3.25 15.73 1.14
C LEU A 496 -2.34 15.89 -0.09
N SER A 497 -2.69 16.76 -1.04
CA SER A 497 -1.84 17.06 -2.20
C SER A 497 -0.50 17.73 -1.83
N ARG A 498 -0.42 18.40 -0.69
CA ARG A 498 0.77 19.12 -0.19
C ARG A 498 1.55 18.36 0.87
N ILE A 499 0.91 17.41 1.55
CA ILE A 499 1.54 16.59 2.59
C ILE A 499 2.59 15.66 1.96
N PRO A 500 3.74 15.46 2.62
CA PRO A 500 4.72 14.45 2.17
C PRO A 500 4.10 13.05 2.11
N ARG A 501 4.34 12.31 1.03
CA ARG A 501 3.77 10.97 0.79
C ARG A 501 3.94 10.01 1.96
N ILE A 502 5.10 10.05 2.63
CA ILE A 502 5.36 9.21 3.81
C ILE A 502 4.35 9.43 4.94
N VAL A 503 3.85 10.66 5.09
CA VAL A 503 2.83 11.00 6.11
C VAL A 503 1.50 10.33 5.76
N ILE A 504 1.10 10.36 4.49
CA ILE A 504 -0.11 9.70 4.00
C ILE A 504 -0.05 8.20 4.27
N LEU A 505 1.11 7.57 4.02
CA LEU A 505 1.31 6.14 4.31
C LEU A 505 1.27 5.83 5.80
N ILE A 506 1.79 6.72 6.66
CA ILE A 506 1.66 6.59 8.12
C ILE A 506 0.19 6.70 8.54
N LEU A 507 -0.56 7.65 7.98
CA LEU A 507 -2.00 7.78 8.26
C LEU A 507 -2.76 6.50 7.87
N LYS A 508 -2.50 5.97 6.66
CA LYS A 508 -3.07 4.70 6.19
C LYS A 508 -2.73 3.55 7.13
N THR A 509 -1.45 3.42 7.54
CA THR A 509 -1.01 2.37 8.47
C THR A 509 -1.71 2.49 9.82
N ASN A 510 -1.84 3.71 10.35
CA ASN A 510 -2.55 3.94 11.61
C ASN A 510 -4.03 3.56 11.52
N ASP A 511 -4.69 3.89 10.42
CA ASP A 511 -6.11 3.58 10.24
C ASP A 511 -6.33 2.07 10.11
N LEU A 512 -5.51 1.39 9.32
CA LEU A 512 -5.55 -0.07 9.20
C LEU A 512 -5.26 -0.79 10.53
N THR A 513 -4.27 -0.32 11.30
CA THR A 513 -3.95 -0.93 12.61
C THR A 513 -5.05 -0.67 13.64
N ARG A 514 -5.71 0.48 13.57
CA ARG A 514 -6.88 0.78 14.40
C ARG A 514 -8.06 -0.13 14.04
N PHE A 515 -8.33 -0.30 12.76
CA PHE A 515 -9.37 -1.22 12.29
C PHE A 515 -9.12 -2.66 12.77
N LEU A 516 -7.87 -3.15 12.70
CA LEU A 516 -7.49 -4.46 13.24
C LEU A 516 -7.74 -4.56 14.75
N ASP A 517 -7.44 -3.51 15.52
CA ASP A 517 -7.68 -3.49 16.96
C ASP A 517 -9.19 -3.47 17.29
N GLU A 518 -9.97 -2.70 16.54
CA GLU A 518 -11.43 -2.65 16.68
C GLU A 518 -12.09 -4.00 16.32
N SER A 519 -11.59 -4.72 15.31
CA SER A 519 -12.11 -6.04 14.92
C SER A 519 -11.93 -7.13 16.00
N LEU A 520 -10.97 -6.95 16.92
CA LEU A 520 -10.78 -7.85 18.07
C LEU A 520 -11.83 -7.66 19.18
N HIS A 521 -12.70 -6.65 19.07
CA HIS A 521 -13.73 -6.32 20.08
C HIS A 521 -13.16 -6.22 21.50
N ASN A 522 -11.96 -5.63 21.66
CA ASN A 522 -11.33 -5.42 22.95
C ASN A 522 -11.74 -4.05 23.53
N PRO A 523 -12.55 -4.00 24.62
CA PRO A 523 -13.07 -2.74 25.16
C PRO A 523 -12.00 -1.74 25.62
N LEU A 524 -10.83 -2.23 26.00
CA LEU A 524 -9.70 -1.40 26.43
C LEU A 524 -8.64 -1.21 25.35
N GLY A 525 -8.86 -1.78 24.16
CA GLY A 525 -7.93 -1.71 23.04
C GLY A 525 -7.47 -0.28 22.74
N PRO A 526 -8.35 0.67 22.47
CA PRO A 526 -7.98 2.04 22.09
C PRO A 526 -7.12 2.76 23.14
N VAL A 527 -7.43 2.61 24.43
CA VAL A 527 -6.63 3.22 25.50
C VAL A 527 -5.26 2.58 25.61
N ARG A 528 -5.21 1.26 25.58
CA ARG A 528 -3.97 0.50 25.75
C ARG A 528 -3.03 0.66 24.57
N THR A 529 -3.57 0.61 23.36
CA THR A 529 -2.79 0.85 22.12
C THR A 529 -2.21 2.26 22.08
N PHE A 530 -2.97 3.26 22.54
CA PHE A 530 -2.47 4.63 22.69
C PHE A 530 -1.35 4.74 23.74
N LEU A 531 -1.48 4.09 24.89
CA LEU A 531 -0.42 4.06 25.92
C LEU A 531 0.86 3.38 25.40
N ILE A 532 0.73 2.27 24.68
CA ILE A 532 1.87 1.60 24.05
C ILE A 532 2.54 2.54 23.04
N MET A 533 1.77 3.18 22.16
CA MET A 533 2.28 4.12 21.17
C MET A 533 3.05 5.27 21.83
N THR A 534 2.52 5.87 22.89
CA THR A 534 3.17 6.99 23.60
C THR A 534 4.46 6.58 24.30
N GLN A 535 4.60 5.31 24.73
CA GLN A 535 5.88 4.79 25.24
C GLN A 535 6.95 4.76 24.13
N TYR A 536 6.59 4.34 22.90
CA TYR A 536 7.53 4.39 21.76
C TYR A 536 7.89 5.83 21.39
N CYS A 537 6.93 6.74 21.41
CA CYS A 537 7.17 8.17 21.19
C CYS A 537 8.14 8.74 22.21
N ALA A 538 7.91 8.49 23.52
CA ALA A 538 8.79 8.96 24.59
C ALA A 538 10.22 8.43 24.45
N ARG A 539 10.36 7.13 24.09
CA ARG A 539 11.66 6.51 23.87
C ARG A 539 12.41 7.10 22.69
N LEU A 540 11.69 7.36 21.57
CA LEU A 540 12.31 7.97 20.38
C LEU A 540 12.76 9.40 20.64
N VAL A 541 11.93 10.22 21.29
CA VAL A 541 12.27 11.61 21.63
C VAL A 541 13.45 11.66 22.60
N TYR A 542 13.52 10.75 23.57
CA TYR A 542 14.67 10.63 24.46
C TYR A 542 15.95 10.27 23.70
N ARG A 543 15.92 9.29 22.80
CA ARG A 543 17.08 8.91 21.98
C ARG A 543 17.55 10.05 21.09
N ASP A 544 16.62 10.82 20.53
CA ASP A 544 16.94 12.00 19.74
C ASP A 544 17.60 13.09 20.61
N ALA A 545 17.08 13.34 21.81
CA ALA A 545 17.69 14.27 22.75
C ALA A 545 19.13 13.88 23.11
N LEU A 546 19.41 12.58 23.31
CA LEU A 546 20.77 12.10 23.54
C LEU A 546 21.68 12.30 22.32
N ARG A 547 21.17 12.06 21.11
CA ARG A 547 21.90 12.29 19.86
C ARG A 547 22.28 13.78 19.72
N VAL A 548 21.31 14.67 19.93
CA VAL A 548 21.53 16.12 19.87
C VAL A 548 22.54 16.56 20.92
N ASN A 549 22.47 16.01 22.15
CA ASN A 549 23.43 16.28 23.20
C ASN A 549 24.87 15.85 22.83
N ASP A 550 25.01 14.65 22.21
CA ASP A 550 26.28 14.15 21.69
C ASP A 550 26.86 15.00 20.54
N GLU A 551 25.98 15.64 19.74
CA GLU A 551 26.38 16.54 18.65
C GLU A 551 26.75 17.95 19.12
N GLN A 552 26.10 18.46 20.17
CA GLN A 552 26.26 19.82 20.65
C GLN A 552 27.38 19.96 21.70
N HIS A 553 27.60 18.93 22.51
CA HIS A 553 28.51 18.97 23.60
C HIS A 553 29.58 17.87 23.54
N ARG A 554 30.81 18.20 24.00
CA ARG A 554 31.83 17.18 24.16
C ARG A 554 31.39 16.19 25.23
N ARG A 555 31.42 14.88 24.93
CA ARG A 555 31.11 13.83 25.92
C ARG A 555 31.84 14.04 27.23
N TRP A 556 31.09 13.91 28.33
CA TRP A 556 31.56 14.12 29.70
C TRP A 556 31.91 15.58 30.05
N SER A 557 31.57 16.59 29.23
CA SER A 557 31.55 17.97 29.68
C SER A 557 30.42 18.18 30.70
N PHE A 558 30.51 19.24 31.51
CA PHE A 558 29.48 19.55 32.50
C PHE A 558 28.10 19.75 31.83
N GLU A 559 28.06 20.48 30.74
CA GLU A 559 26.85 20.72 29.95
C GLU A 559 26.26 19.41 29.41
N TRP A 560 27.12 18.54 28.88
CA TRP A 560 26.70 17.22 28.39
C TRP A 560 26.06 16.37 29.50
N VAL A 561 26.66 16.34 30.68
CA VAL A 561 26.17 15.59 31.85
C VAL A 561 24.83 16.15 32.33
N VAL A 562 24.71 17.48 32.43
CA VAL A 562 23.45 18.14 32.84
C VAL A 562 22.33 17.83 31.88
N ASP A 563 22.53 17.97 30.56
CA ASP A 563 21.51 17.73 29.57
C ASP A 563 21.16 16.23 29.42
N TYR A 564 22.14 15.35 29.64
CA TYR A 564 21.88 13.91 29.74
C TYR A 564 20.95 13.60 30.90
N PHE A 565 21.24 14.07 32.12
CA PHE A 565 20.40 13.80 33.29
C PHE A 565 19.02 14.45 33.19
N LYS A 566 18.92 15.65 32.63
CA LYS A 566 17.66 16.32 32.39
C LYS A 566 16.78 15.52 31.42
N SER A 567 17.35 15.09 30.30
CA SER A 567 16.65 14.29 29.30
C SER A 567 16.23 12.92 29.86
N TRP A 568 17.12 12.28 30.62
CA TRP A 568 16.85 11.01 31.31
C TRP A 568 15.73 11.15 32.34
N LEU A 569 15.77 12.19 33.18
CA LEU A 569 14.72 12.43 34.18
C LEU A 569 13.35 12.68 33.59
N LEU A 570 13.28 13.49 32.50
CA LEU A 570 12.04 13.74 31.78
C LEU A 570 11.48 12.46 31.16
N TYR A 571 12.35 11.63 30.57
CA TYR A 571 11.96 10.34 30.02
C TYR A 571 11.44 9.39 31.11
N GLN A 572 12.18 9.24 32.24
CA GLN A 572 11.80 8.35 33.32
C GLN A 572 10.47 8.78 33.98
N ARG A 573 10.28 10.08 34.20
CA ARG A 573 9.02 10.60 34.72
C ARG A 573 7.85 10.20 33.82
N ARG A 574 7.99 10.42 32.51
CA ARG A 574 6.96 10.11 31.54
C ARG A 574 6.71 8.60 31.42
N TYR A 575 7.76 7.83 31.32
CA TYR A 575 7.69 6.37 31.24
C TYR A 575 6.97 5.78 32.46
N ASN A 576 7.35 6.20 33.66
CA ASN A 576 6.72 5.72 34.89
C ASN A 576 5.24 6.13 34.98
N GLN A 577 4.86 7.32 34.52
CA GLN A 577 3.45 7.71 34.41
C GLN A 577 2.66 6.77 33.50
N LEU A 578 3.18 6.47 32.30
CA LEU A 578 2.53 5.59 31.34
C LEU A 578 2.40 4.15 31.87
N VAL A 579 3.44 3.61 32.50
CA VAL A 579 3.43 2.28 33.12
C VAL A 579 2.41 2.23 34.27
N PHE A 580 2.35 3.29 35.08
CA PHE A 580 1.37 3.36 36.17
C PHE A 580 -0.08 3.38 35.63
N TYR A 581 -0.36 4.12 34.57
CA TYR A 581 -1.69 4.10 33.93
C TYR A 581 -2.04 2.71 33.37
N ASP A 582 -1.09 2.04 32.70
CA ASP A 582 -1.32 0.67 32.20
C ASP A 582 -1.61 -0.32 33.35
N PHE A 583 -0.89 -0.20 34.46
CA PHE A 583 -1.13 -0.99 35.67
C PHE A 583 -2.53 -0.72 36.27
N VAL A 584 -2.97 0.54 36.33
CA VAL A 584 -4.32 0.90 36.82
C VAL A 584 -5.40 0.30 35.90
N LEU A 585 -5.19 0.33 34.59
CA LEU A 585 -6.11 -0.31 33.65
C LEU A 585 -6.18 -1.82 33.83
N TRP A 586 -5.04 -2.46 34.03
CA TRP A 586 -4.95 -3.90 34.31
C TRP A 586 -5.71 -4.27 35.61
N CYS A 587 -5.52 -3.51 36.67
CA CYS A 587 -6.25 -3.69 37.94
C CYS A 587 -7.77 -3.55 37.75
N ARG A 588 -8.22 -2.53 37.00
CA ARG A 588 -9.64 -2.34 36.68
C ARG A 588 -10.25 -3.52 35.93
N GLN A 589 -9.52 -4.07 34.95
CA GLN A 589 -9.96 -5.28 34.24
C GLN A 589 -10.10 -6.49 35.17
N GLY A 590 -9.09 -6.70 36.02
CA GLY A 590 -9.13 -7.79 37.02
C GLY A 590 -10.34 -7.70 37.94
N LEU A 591 -10.62 -6.52 38.44
CA LEU A 591 -11.81 -6.27 39.30
C LEU A 591 -13.11 -6.48 38.51
N ALA A 592 -13.24 -5.96 37.29
CA ALA A 592 -14.44 -6.14 36.47
C ALA A 592 -14.72 -7.63 36.18
N ARG A 593 -13.68 -8.42 35.85
CA ARG A 593 -13.80 -9.88 35.68
C ARG A 593 -14.22 -10.58 36.98
N ALA A 594 -13.65 -10.20 38.13
CA ALA A 594 -14.00 -10.76 39.42
C ALA A 594 -15.48 -10.48 39.76
N PHE A 595 -15.97 -9.27 39.52
CA PHE A 595 -17.38 -8.91 39.73
C PHE A 595 -18.32 -9.65 38.79
N SER A 596 -17.98 -9.81 37.51
CA SER A 596 -18.80 -10.57 36.55
C SER A 596 -18.92 -12.06 36.91
N VAL A 597 -17.87 -12.66 37.45
CA VAL A 597 -17.90 -14.07 37.94
C VAL A 597 -18.74 -14.18 39.20
N LEU A 598 -18.76 -13.15 40.05
CA LEU A 598 -19.60 -13.14 41.28
C LEU A 598 -21.09 -12.92 40.94
N SER A 599 -21.40 -12.06 39.98
CA SER A 599 -22.79 -11.81 39.54
C SER A 599 -23.42 -12.95 38.73
N LEU A 600 -22.62 -13.87 38.18
CA LEU A 600 -23.11 -15.10 37.54
C LEU A 600 -23.34 -16.26 38.52
N ARG A 601 -23.03 -16.08 39.81
CA ARG A 601 -23.28 -17.05 40.89
C ARG A 601 -24.50 -16.72 41.77
N GLU A 602 -25.09 -15.56 41.56
CA GLU A 602 -26.44 -15.19 42.07
C GLU A 602 -27.49 -15.44 40.95
#